data_729430905304eeb961ce88ea11663dfd
#
_entry.id   729430905304eeb961ce88ea11663dfd
#
_cell.length_a   1.000
_cell.length_b   1.000
_cell.length_c   1.000
_cell.angle_alpha   90.00
_cell.angle_beta   90.00
_cell.angle_gamma   90.00
#
_symmetry.space_group_name_H-M   'P 1'
#
loop_
_entity.id
_entity.type
_entity.pdbx_description
1 polymer ?
#
loop_
_entity_poly.entity_id
_entity_poly.type
_entity_poly.pdbx_seq_one_letter_code
_entity_poly.pdbx_strand_id
1 'polypeptide(L)'
;MSNFVVSSLKYRPKDFESVVGQNHVTNTLKNSISENKIPSAILFCGPRGVGKTSCARIYAKEINKSSIENDENHDYSFNIFEIDAASNNKTDDIRDLIEKVRIPPQIGRYKVYIIDEVHMLSKQAENAFLKTLEEPPTHIVFILATTEKNKILPTILSRCQIYDFNRIKEDEICKALIEICKKEDFKFEEEAISIISRKSDGSLRDSLTILDRVVSYTNKNITTEKTSSLLNILDNESFLKISENIINGDLIPVLTLFNEICEKGFNEKDFLTGLASHFRNILISKSSESHIIFEFNKNMLDSFSNQGEMISNSEIIEKITAIENSIFKYNQIENKKLLVEITLMKICKNLNESKVLVEKKKDKIKIVSKSSNLGKETTVDNNINNLDSDKKQEESDLNNEISTVKNEYKETSALSLSSLKLKKSALSEKEKEKEKQEVLSNTFDNVSLNSAWKEYSSNLEKNGNNSLSS
;
A
#
# COMPACT_ATOMS: atom_id res chain seq x y z
N MET A 1 38.24 1.12 19.18
CA MET A 1 36.81 1.41 19.11
C MET A 1 36.23 0.50 18.04
N SER A 2 35.38 -0.46 18.42
CA SER A 2 34.70 -1.30 17.43
C SER A 2 33.69 -0.43 16.69
N ASN A 3 33.87 -0.26 15.37
CA ASN A 3 32.89 0.44 14.55
C ASN A 3 31.54 -0.28 14.67
N PHE A 4 30.50 0.42 15.09
CA PHE A 4 29.15 -0.11 15.11
C PHE A 4 28.71 -0.45 13.68
N VAL A 5 28.45 -1.72 13.42
CA VAL A 5 27.92 -2.20 12.15
C VAL A 5 26.45 -2.56 12.35
N VAL A 6 25.57 -1.96 11.54
CA VAL A 6 24.11 -2.23 11.59
C VAL A 6 23.84 -3.71 11.34
N SER A 7 22.94 -4.32 12.12
CA SER A 7 22.64 -5.77 12.04
C SER A 7 22.24 -6.23 10.65
N SER A 8 21.55 -5.41 9.87
CA SER A 8 21.17 -5.73 8.49
C SER A 8 22.37 -5.90 7.53
N LEU A 9 23.54 -5.35 7.86
CA LEU A 9 24.79 -5.58 7.13
C LEU A 9 25.59 -6.73 7.74
N LYS A 10 25.68 -6.79 9.07
CA LYS A 10 26.42 -7.82 9.82
C LYS A 10 25.88 -9.23 9.57
N TYR A 11 24.55 -9.38 9.54
CA TYR A 11 23.83 -10.64 9.33
C TYR A 11 23.34 -10.85 7.89
N ARG A 12 23.97 -10.16 6.93
CA ARG A 12 23.66 -10.39 5.51
C ARG A 12 24.08 -11.82 5.12
N PRO A 13 23.18 -12.63 4.53
CA PRO A 13 23.48 -13.99 4.10
C PRO A 13 24.72 -14.06 3.23
N LYS A 14 25.62 -15.03 3.51
CA LYS A 14 26.87 -15.27 2.75
C LYS A 14 26.81 -16.51 1.88
N ASP A 15 25.91 -17.43 2.18
CA ASP A 15 25.64 -18.70 1.50
C ASP A 15 24.13 -18.93 1.38
N PHE A 16 23.73 -19.90 0.55
CA PHE A 16 22.31 -20.19 0.32
C PHE A 16 21.60 -20.78 1.54
N GLU A 17 22.32 -21.43 2.45
CA GLU A 17 21.80 -22.03 3.68
C GLU A 17 21.34 -20.96 4.67
N SER A 18 22.04 -19.85 4.70
CA SER A 18 21.74 -18.71 5.58
C SER A 18 20.61 -17.80 5.07
N VAL A 19 20.07 -18.06 3.86
CA VAL A 19 18.94 -17.31 3.32
C VAL A 19 17.63 -17.80 3.94
N VAL A 20 16.95 -16.92 4.66
CA VAL A 20 15.71 -17.23 5.37
C VAL A 20 14.50 -17.17 4.43
N GLY A 21 13.62 -18.17 4.49
CA GLY A 21 12.28 -18.13 3.89
C GLY A 21 12.19 -18.26 2.37
N GLN A 22 13.31 -18.51 1.65
CA GLN A 22 13.33 -18.56 0.17
C GLN A 22 13.81 -19.92 -0.37
N ASN A 23 13.47 -21.01 0.30
CA ASN A 23 13.96 -22.35 -0.04
C ASN A 23 13.67 -22.78 -1.49
N HIS A 24 12.53 -22.36 -2.05
CA HIS A 24 12.16 -22.66 -3.44
C HIS A 24 13.10 -21.99 -4.45
N VAL A 25 13.53 -20.76 -4.19
CA VAL A 25 14.47 -20.02 -5.04
C VAL A 25 15.88 -20.59 -4.86
N THR A 26 16.36 -20.71 -3.60
CA THR A 26 17.73 -21.16 -3.31
C THR A 26 18.01 -22.55 -3.83
N ASN A 27 17.03 -23.49 -3.69
CA ASN A 27 17.16 -24.84 -4.23
C ASN A 27 17.22 -24.85 -5.77
N THR A 28 16.39 -24.04 -6.44
CA THR A 28 16.42 -23.97 -7.91
C THR A 28 17.73 -23.36 -8.42
N LEU A 29 18.27 -22.35 -7.73
CA LEU A 29 19.56 -21.76 -8.06
C LEU A 29 20.71 -22.74 -7.84
N LYS A 30 20.71 -23.50 -6.74
CA LYS A 30 21.70 -24.58 -6.50
C LYS A 30 21.64 -25.64 -7.59
N ASN A 31 20.45 -26.09 -7.97
CA ASN A 31 20.30 -27.07 -9.04
C ASN A 31 20.81 -26.57 -10.38
N SER A 32 20.59 -25.28 -10.72
CA SER A 32 21.12 -24.70 -11.95
C SER A 32 22.67 -24.69 -11.99
N ILE A 33 23.30 -24.49 -10.84
CA ILE A 33 24.76 -24.54 -10.69
C ILE A 33 25.27 -26.00 -10.83
N SER A 34 24.65 -26.95 -10.11
CA SER A 34 25.05 -28.35 -10.14
C SER A 34 24.88 -29.00 -11.51
N GLU A 35 23.87 -28.60 -12.27
CA GLU A 35 23.63 -29.06 -13.64
C GLU A 35 24.45 -28.27 -14.70
N ASN A 36 25.19 -27.25 -14.27
CA ASN A 36 25.93 -26.33 -15.15
C ASN A 36 25.04 -25.67 -16.22
N LYS A 37 23.75 -25.43 -15.88
CA LYS A 37 22.74 -24.75 -16.69
C LYS A 37 22.53 -23.33 -16.19
N ILE A 38 23.51 -22.46 -16.47
CA ILE A 38 23.50 -21.10 -16.00
C ILE A 38 22.85 -20.21 -17.06
N PRO A 39 21.71 -19.56 -16.74
CA PRO A 39 21.06 -18.64 -17.68
C PRO A 39 21.86 -17.36 -17.84
N SER A 40 21.87 -16.79 -19.03
CA SER A 40 22.55 -15.51 -19.31
C SER A 40 21.85 -14.32 -18.66
N ALA A 41 20.55 -14.42 -18.39
CA ALA A 41 19.76 -13.38 -17.74
C ALA A 41 18.78 -13.96 -16.74
N ILE A 42 18.80 -13.44 -15.52
CA ILE A 42 17.95 -13.82 -14.40
C ILE A 42 17.24 -12.57 -13.88
N LEU A 43 15.97 -12.70 -13.52
CA LEU A 43 15.20 -11.63 -12.90
C LEU A 43 14.65 -12.08 -11.55
N PHE A 44 15.07 -11.41 -10.48
CA PHE A 44 14.56 -11.57 -9.12
C PHE A 44 13.47 -10.55 -8.84
N CYS A 45 12.23 -11.01 -8.65
CA CYS A 45 11.06 -10.21 -8.37
C CYS A 45 10.60 -10.42 -6.93
N GLY A 46 10.13 -9.38 -6.25
CA GLY A 46 9.51 -9.52 -4.94
C GLY A 46 9.73 -8.32 -4.03
N PRO A 47 9.11 -8.31 -2.82
CA PRO A 47 9.15 -7.19 -1.89
C PRO A 47 10.58 -6.80 -1.49
N ARG A 48 10.72 -5.60 -0.92
CA ARG A 48 12.00 -5.12 -0.40
C ARG A 48 12.42 -5.95 0.83
N GLY A 49 13.73 -6.18 0.99
CA GLY A 49 14.28 -6.77 2.22
C GLY A 49 14.11 -8.28 2.38
N VAL A 50 13.62 -9.00 1.35
CA VAL A 50 13.41 -10.47 1.35
C VAL A 50 14.61 -11.28 0.89
N GLY A 51 15.76 -10.64 0.54
CA GLY A 51 17.01 -11.32 0.22
C GLY A 51 17.39 -11.35 -1.26
N LYS A 52 16.70 -10.65 -2.19
CA LYS A 52 17.00 -10.64 -3.64
C LYS A 52 18.47 -10.35 -3.94
N THR A 53 18.96 -9.18 -3.53
CA THR A 53 20.36 -8.76 -3.79
C THR A 53 21.38 -9.64 -3.06
N SER A 54 21.04 -10.21 -1.90
CA SER A 54 21.89 -11.19 -1.19
C SER A 54 22.01 -12.48 -1.99
N CYS A 55 20.89 -13.05 -2.47
CA CYS A 55 20.91 -14.24 -3.32
C CYS A 55 21.65 -13.97 -4.64
N ALA A 56 21.52 -12.79 -5.23
CA ALA A 56 22.25 -12.40 -6.43
C ALA A 56 23.78 -12.47 -6.22
N ARG A 57 24.27 -11.93 -5.10
CA ARG A 57 25.68 -11.96 -4.74
C ARG A 57 26.18 -13.37 -4.43
N ILE A 58 25.40 -14.18 -3.74
CA ILE A 58 25.73 -15.58 -3.45
C ILE A 58 25.83 -16.37 -4.75
N TYR A 59 24.81 -16.26 -5.61
CA TYR A 59 24.79 -16.94 -6.91
C TYR A 59 25.97 -16.54 -7.79
N ALA A 60 26.27 -15.23 -7.88
CA ALA A 60 27.40 -14.70 -8.65
C ALA A 60 28.76 -15.25 -8.18
N LYS A 61 28.90 -15.48 -6.88
CA LYS A 61 30.11 -16.11 -6.31
C LYS A 61 30.17 -17.61 -6.63
N GLU A 62 29.07 -18.32 -6.40
CA GLU A 62 29.03 -19.79 -6.55
C GLU A 62 29.24 -20.25 -8.01
N ILE A 63 28.69 -19.52 -9.02
CA ILE A 63 28.93 -19.87 -10.45
C ILE A 63 30.38 -19.69 -10.89
N ASN A 64 31.13 -18.83 -10.21
CA ASN A 64 32.57 -18.66 -10.49
C ASN A 64 33.45 -19.66 -9.72
N LYS A 65 33.07 -20.05 -8.49
CA LYS A 65 33.75 -21.09 -7.71
C LYS A 65 33.70 -22.46 -8.39
N SER A 66 32.51 -22.84 -8.87
CA SER A 66 32.31 -24.13 -9.54
C SER A 66 33.13 -24.29 -10.84
N SER A 67 33.73 -23.22 -11.32
CA SER A 67 34.45 -23.19 -12.61
C SER A 67 35.95 -23.53 -12.51
N ILE A 68 36.51 -23.61 -11.29
CA ILE A 68 37.97 -23.83 -11.08
C ILE A 68 38.16 -24.89 -9.98
N GLU A 69 38.65 -26.05 -10.37
CA GLU A 69 38.77 -27.23 -9.50
C GLU A 69 39.82 -27.13 -8.35
N ASN A 70 40.68 -26.08 -8.28
CA ASN A 70 41.80 -26.07 -7.34
C ASN A 70 42.10 -24.76 -6.61
N ASP A 71 41.18 -23.80 -6.50
CA ASP A 71 41.55 -22.52 -5.89
C ASP A 71 40.46 -21.98 -4.92
N GLU A 72 40.52 -22.44 -3.66
CA GLU A 72 39.60 -22.01 -2.59
C GLU A 72 39.78 -20.54 -2.14
N ASN A 73 40.86 -19.86 -2.59
CA ASN A 73 41.26 -18.55 -2.08
C ASN A 73 41.15 -17.38 -3.08
N HIS A 74 40.61 -17.59 -4.30
CA HIS A 74 40.47 -16.47 -5.23
C HIS A 74 39.27 -15.58 -4.88
N ASP A 75 39.54 -14.28 -4.78
CA ASP A 75 38.50 -13.26 -4.61
C ASP A 75 37.89 -12.91 -5.98
N TYR A 76 36.72 -13.54 -6.27
CA TYR A 76 35.95 -13.26 -7.50
C TYR A 76 35.20 -11.96 -7.48
N SER A 77 35.40 -11.10 -6.47
CA SER A 77 34.72 -9.81 -6.35
C SER A 77 34.98 -8.89 -7.55
N PHE A 78 36.11 -9.01 -8.20
CA PHE A 78 36.46 -8.27 -9.42
C PHE A 78 35.61 -8.62 -10.65
N ASN A 79 34.92 -9.76 -10.64
CA ASN A 79 34.01 -10.17 -11.71
C ASN A 79 32.54 -9.83 -11.42
N ILE A 80 32.23 -9.31 -10.24
CA ILE A 80 30.87 -9.01 -9.82
C ILE A 80 30.71 -7.49 -9.78
N PHE A 81 29.88 -6.97 -10.68
CA PHE A 81 29.58 -5.56 -10.79
C PHE A 81 28.15 -5.33 -10.31
N GLU A 82 27.99 -4.53 -9.26
CA GLU A 82 26.69 -4.19 -8.70
C GLU A 82 26.36 -2.73 -9.02
N ILE A 83 25.19 -2.53 -9.60
CA ILE A 83 24.69 -1.23 -10.05
C ILE A 83 23.28 -1.06 -9.48
N ASP A 84 23.05 0.05 -8.81
CA ASP A 84 21.74 0.48 -8.40
C ASP A 84 21.12 1.37 -9.49
N ALA A 85 20.07 0.88 -10.13
CA ALA A 85 19.38 1.60 -11.20
C ALA A 85 18.68 2.88 -10.72
N ALA A 86 18.41 3.02 -9.41
CA ALA A 86 17.89 4.27 -8.86
C ALA A 86 18.90 5.41 -8.97
N SER A 87 20.19 5.11 -8.82
CA SER A 87 21.30 6.07 -8.91
C SER A 87 21.88 6.18 -10.32
N ASN A 88 21.79 5.10 -11.11
CA ASN A 88 22.39 4.99 -12.45
C ASN A 88 21.31 4.67 -13.50
N ASN A 89 20.38 5.60 -13.70
CA ASN A 89 19.19 5.40 -14.53
C ASN A 89 19.29 6.00 -15.94
N LYS A 90 20.38 6.72 -16.25
CA LYS A 90 20.57 7.40 -17.53
C LYS A 90 21.01 6.44 -18.62
N THR A 91 20.70 6.81 -19.85
CA THR A 91 21.05 6.04 -21.05
C THR A 91 22.57 5.89 -21.19
N ASP A 92 23.34 6.90 -20.80
CA ASP A 92 24.80 6.89 -20.92
C ASP A 92 25.43 5.92 -19.91
N ASP A 93 24.92 5.83 -18.70
CA ASP A 93 25.37 4.86 -17.68
C ASP A 93 25.22 3.41 -18.18
N ILE A 94 24.11 3.13 -18.86
CA ILE A 94 23.84 1.80 -19.44
C ILE A 94 24.68 1.54 -20.68
N ARG A 95 24.99 2.56 -21.50
CA ARG A 95 25.91 2.41 -22.64
C ARG A 95 27.33 2.08 -22.20
N ASP A 96 27.83 2.77 -21.17
CA ASP A 96 29.14 2.47 -20.56
C ASP A 96 29.20 1.04 -19.98
N LEU A 97 28.09 0.59 -19.40
CA LEU A 97 27.95 -0.79 -18.95
C LEU A 97 28.04 -1.75 -20.13
N ILE A 98 27.31 -1.52 -21.21
CA ILE A 98 27.26 -2.37 -22.42
C ILE A 98 28.67 -2.47 -23.07
N GLU A 99 29.45 -1.41 -23.08
CA GLU A 99 30.84 -1.45 -23.57
C GLU A 99 31.72 -2.33 -22.69
N LYS A 100 31.62 -2.23 -21.35
CA LYS A 100 32.33 -3.03 -20.38
C LYS A 100 31.96 -4.52 -20.41
N VAL A 101 30.71 -4.82 -20.80
CA VAL A 101 30.20 -6.20 -20.97
C VAL A 101 30.96 -6.99 -22.02
N ARG A 102 31.45 -6.34 -23.07
CA ARG A 102 32.18 -7.00 -24.16
C ARG A 102 33.57 -7.54 -23.76
N ILE A 103 34.11 -7.04 -22.65
CA ILE A 103 35.44 -7.42 -22.18
C ILE A 103 35.31 -8.69 -21.31
N PRO A 104 35.94 -9.81 -21.69
CA PRO A 104 35.90 -11.05 -20.91
C PRO A 104 36.55 -10.90 -19.53
N PRO A 105 36.20 -11.75 -18.54
CA PRO A 105 36.84 -11.75 -17.24
C PRO A 105 38.32 -12.20 -17.35
N GLN A 106 39.14 -11.64 -16.50
CA GLN A 106 40.56 -12.04 -16.44
C GLN A 106 40.77 -13.37 -15.70
N ILE A 107 39.92 -13.63 -14.69
CA ILE A 107 39.94 -14.81 -13.83
C ILE A 107 38.52 -15.31 -13.70
N GLY A 108 38.30 -16.64 -13.71
CA GLY A 108 36.95 -17.21 -13.63
C GLY A 108 36.25 -17.30 -14.98
N ARG A 109 35.07 -17.90 -14.99
CA ARG A 109 34.30 -18.17 -16.22
C ARG A 109 33.32 -17.08 -16.56
N TYR A 110 32.70 -16.46 -15.54
CA TYR A 110 31.60 -15.53 -15.70
C TYR A 110 31.91 -14.16 -15.13
N LYS A 111 31.53 -13.14 -15.87
CA LYS A 111 31.45 -11.76 -15.40
C LYS A 111 29.98 -11.45 -15.12
N VAL A 112 29.67 -11.10 -13.89
CA VAL A 112 28.26 -10.99 -13.42
C VAL A 112 27.92 -9.52 -13.18
N TYR A 113 26.83 -9.09 -13.77
CA TYR A 113 26.26 -7.76 -13.56
C TYR A 113 24.95 -7.87 -12.76
N ILE A 114 24.96 -7.37 -11.54
CA ILE A 114 23.78 -7.28 -10.66
C ILE A 114 23.22 -5.88 -10.81
N ILE A 115 22.00 -5.76 -11.35
CA ILE A 115 21.30 -4.49 -11.50
C ILE A 115 20.13 -4.50 -10.54
N ASP A 116 20.24 -3.73 -9.45
CA ASP A 116 19.17 -3.62 -8.45
C ASP A 116 18.17 -2.53 -8.84
N GLU A 117 16.90 -2.72 -8.45
CA GLU A 117 15.77 -1.85 -8.75
C GLU A 117 15.64 -1.49 -10.25
N VAL A 118 15.82 -2.50 -11.13
CA VAL A 118 15.87 -2.33 -12.59
C VAL A 118 14.65 -1.57 -13.17
N HIS A 119 13.50 -1.56 -12.50
CA HIS A 119 12.32 -0.79 -12.88
C HIS A 119 12.51 0.74 -12.80
N MET A 120 13.61 1.21 -12.20
CA MET A 120 13.97 2.63 -12.14
C MET A 120 14.74 3.12 -13.35
N LEU A 121 15.14 2.22 -14.28
CA LEU A 121 15.79 2.60 -15.53
C LEU A 121 14.87 3.47 -16.40
N SER A 122 15.45 4.43 -17.12
CA SER A 122 14.71 5.17 -18.10
C SER A 122 14.31 4.25 -19.27
N LYS A 123 13.19 4.54 -19.96
CA LYS A 123 12.74 3.76 -21.13
C LYS A 123 13.79 3.66 -22.22
N GLN A 124 14.62 4.69 -22.37
CA GLN A 124 15.73 4.69 -23.34
C GLN A 124 16.86 3.75 -22.90
N ALA A 125 17.18 3.72 -21.61
CA ALA A 125 18.15 2.81 -21.03
C ALA A 125 17.69 1.34 -21.11
N GLU A 126 16.41 1.06 -20.79
CA GLU A 126 15.81 -0.27 -20.98
C GLU A 126 15.93 -0.75 -22.43
N ASN A 127 15.57 0.10 -23.41
CA ASN A 127 15.67 -0.24 -24.84
C ASN A 127 17.11 -0.45 -25.31
N ALA A 128 18.08 0.31 -24.80
CA ALA A 128 19.49 0.10 -25.10
C ALA A 128 19.99 -1.25 -24.54
N PHE A 129 19.50 -1.64 -23.36
CA PHE A 129 19.85 -2.88 -22.69
C PHE A 129 19.27 -4.12 -23.38
N LEU A 130 18.08 -4.03 -24.02
CA LEU A 130 17.43 -5.12 -24.74
C LEU A 130 18.34 -5.81 -25.76
N LYS A 131 19.13 -5.05 -26.54
CA LYS A 131 20.06 -5.62 -27.53
C LYS A 131 21.08 -6.55 -26.90
N THR A 132 21.57 -6.22 -25.72
CA THR A 132 22.54 -7.03 -25.00
C THR A 132 21.91 -8.25 -24.34
N LEU A 133 20.61 -8.18 -23.99
CA LEU A 133 19.85 -9.33 -23.48
C LEU A 133 19.45 -10.31 -24.57
N GLU A 134 19.31 -9.86 -25.82
CA GLU A 134 19.00 -10.71 -26.97
C GLU A 134 20.20 -11.57 -27.39
N GLU A 135 21.39 -10.98 -27.43
CA GLU A 135 22.62 -11.64 -27.81
C GLU A 135 23.72 -11.41 -26.75
N PRO A 136 23.56 -12.00 -25.55
CA PRO A 136 24.55 -11.82 -24.49
C PRO A 136 25.84 -12.58 -24.82
N PRO A 137 27.02 -11.99 -24.55
CA PRO A 137 28.29 -12.71 -24.63
C PRO A 137 28.29 -13.93 -23.70
N THR A 138 28.88 -15.04 -24.10
CA THR A 138 28.83 -16.31 -23.38
C THR A 138 29.46 -16.29 -21.98
N HIS A 139 30.30 -15.30 -21.71
CA HIS A 139 30.95 -15.08 -20.41
C HIS A 139 30.15 -14.13 -19.47
N ILE A 140 28.98 -13.66 -19.89
CA ILE A 140 28.16 -12.70 -19.10
C ILE A 140 26.98 -13.38 -18.49
N VAL A 141 26.69 -13.00 -17.23
CA VAL A 141 25.42 -13.30 -16.55
C VAL A 141 24.84 -12.00 -15.99
N PHE A 142 23.64 -11.67 -16.41
CA PHE A 142 22.88 -10.57 -15.85
C PHE A 142 21.94 -11.07 -14.76
N ILE A 143 21.98 -10.42 -13.58
CA ILE A 143 21.04 -10.66 -12.49
C ILE A 143 20.32 -9.35 -12.21
N LEU A 144 19.09 -9.27 -12.67
CA LEU A 144 18.21 -8.12 -12.48
C LEU A 144 17.41 -8.32 -11.21
N ALA A 145 17.24 -7.29 -10.39
CA ALA A 145 16.36 -7.32 -9.23
C ALA A 145 15.33 -6.18 -9.29
N THR A 146 14.11 -6.47 -8.89
CA THR A 146 13.02 -5.47 -8.86
C THR A 146 12.04 -5.73 -7.73
N THR A 147 11.49 -4.65 -7.19
CA THR A 147 10.32 -4.72 -6.29
C THR A 147 9.00 -4.65 -7.07
N GLU A 148 9.00 -4.17 -8.31
CA GLU A 148 7.81 -3.92 -9.11
C GLU A 148 7.90 -4.60 -10.49
N LYS A 149 7.54 -5.90 -10.52
CA LYS A 149 7.52 -6.71 -11.75
C LYS A 149 6.66 -6.10 -12.86
N ASN A 150 5.54 -5.47 -12.47
CA ASN A 150 4.58 -4.88 -13.42
C ASN A 150 5.11 -3.67 -14.19
N LYS A 151 6.17 -3.03 -13.69
CA LYS A 151 6.82 -1.89 -14.36
C LYS A 151 7.87 -2.31 -15.38
N ILE A 152 8.30 -3.58 -15.37
CA ILE A 152 9.32 -4.11 -16.30
C ILE A 152 8.69 -4.38 -17.66
N LEU A 153 9.40 -4.01 -18.73
CA LEU A 153 8.94 -4.26 -20.10
C LEU A 153 8.74 -5.77 -20.35
N PRO A 154 7.64 -6.18 -21.00
CA PRO A 154 7.41 -7.58 -21.35
C PRO A 154 8.53 -8.19 -22.19
N THR A 155 9.22 -7.37 -22.97
CA THR A 155 10.38 -7.77 -23.78
C THR A 155 11.59 -8.19 -22.94
N ILE A 156 11.79 -7.59 -21.76
CA ILE A 156 12.84 -8.01 -20.79
C ILE A 156 12.36 -9.29 -20.09
N LEU A 157 11.09 -9.34 -19.64
CA LEU A 157 10.54 -10.51 -18.95
C LEU A 157 10.65 -11.79 -19.78
N SER A 158 10.44 -11.71 -21.10
CA SER A 158 10.51 -12.87 -22.01
C SER A 158 11.92 -13.40 -22.22
N ARG A 159 12.97 -12.64 -21.87
CA ARG A 159 14.39 -12.99 -22.06
C ARG A 159 15.09 -13.38 -20.76
N CYS A 160 14.41 -13.24 -19.62
CA CYS A 160 14.96 -13.55 -18.32
C CYS A 160 14.31 -14.81 -17.71
N GLN A 161 15.10 -15.60 -17.01
CA GLN A 161 14.54 -16.59 -16.09
C GLN A 161 14.08 -15.89 -14.82
N ILE A 162 12.76 -15.98 -14.54
CA ILE A 162 12.13 -15.24 -13.46
C ILE A 162 12.07 -16.08 -12.19
N TYR A 163 12.47 -15.48 -11.05
CA TYR A 163 12.36 -16.04 -9.72
C TYR A 163 11.57 -15.08 -8.84
N ASP A 164 10.44 -15.54 -8.34
CA ASP A 164 9.56 -14.76 -7.48
C ASP A 164 9.90 -15.01 -6.01
N PHE A 165 10.36 -13.97 -5.31
CA PHE A 165 10.65 -13.95 -3.88
C PHE A 165 9.39 -13.58 -3.12
N ASN A 166 9.00 -14.40 -2.18
CA ASN A 166 7.84 -14.19 -1.34
C ASN A 166 8.19 -13.39 -0.07
N ARG A 167 7.17 -12.82 0.57
CA ARG A 167 7.29 -12.34 1.95
C ARG A 167 7.69 -13.51 2.85
N ILE A 168 8.63 -13.27 3.75
CA ILE A 168 9.08 -14.28 4.71
C ILE A 168 7.98 -14.42 5.78
N LYS A 169 7.68 -15.65 6.16
CA LYS A 169 6.69 -15.91 7.21
C LYS A 169 7.14 -15.36 8.55
N GLU A 170 6.20 -14.91 9.36
CA GLU A 170 6.49 -14.36 10.70
C GLU A 170 7.31 -15.31 11.56
N ASP A 171 6.97 -16.61 11.57
CA ASP A 171 7.69 -17.64 12.35
C ASP A 171 9.14 -17.80 11.92
N GLU A 172 9.44 -17.69 10.62
CA GLU A 172 10.80 -17.80 10.09
C GLU A 172 11.63 -16.58 10.47
N ILE A 173 11.03 -15.37 10.44
CA ILE A 173 11.66 -14.14 10.93
C ILE A 173 11.91 -14.23 12.43
N CYS A 174 10.93 -14.67 13.22
CA CYS A 174 11.07 -14.86 14.66
C CYS A 174 12.24 -15.77 14.98
N LYS A 175 12.34 -16.93 14.33
CA LYS A 175 13.46 -17.87 14.52
C LYS A 175 14.80 -17.22 14.20
N ALA A 176 14.91 -16.51 13.08
CA ALA A 176 16.12 -15.82 12.71
C ALA A 176 16.53 -14.72 13.71
N LEU A 177 15.54 -13.92 14.21
CA LEU A 177 15.80 -12.90 15.23
C LEU A 177 16.24 -13.51 16.57
N ILE A 178 15.60 -14.62 17.01
CA ILE A 178 15.96 -15.34 18.23
C ILE A 178 17.39 -15.86 18.14
N GLU A 179 17.80 -16.44 17.00
CA GLU A 179 19.19 -16.89 16.81
C GLU A 179 20.20 -15.74 16.91
N ILE A 180 19.86 -14.57 16.33
CA ILE A 180 20.70 -13.38 16.39
C ILE A 180 20.78 -12.85 17.81
N CYS A 181 19.66 -12.78 18.55
CA CYS A 181 19.63 -12.35 19.94
C CYS A 181 20.50 -13.26 20.83
N LYS A 182 20.44 -14.58 20.60
CA LYS A 182 21.31 -15.54 21.30
C LYS A 182 22.79 -15.36 20.96
N LYS A 183 23.14 -15.10 19.70
CA LYS A 183 24.55 -14.84 19.27
C LYS A 183 25.12 -13.55 19.84
N GLU A 184 24.28 -12.56 20.12
CA GLU A 184 24.71 -11.25 20.65
C GLU A 184 24.51 -11.13 22.18
N ASP A 185 24.10 -12.20 22.85
CA ASP A 185 23.80 -12.24 24.31
C ASP A 185 22.77 -11.18 24.73
N PHE A 186 21.72 -10.94 23.92
CA PHE A 186 20.62 -10.08 24.30
C PHE A 186 19.59 -10.85 25.12
N LYS A 187 19.09 -10.21 26.19
CA LYS A 187 17.93 -10.73 26.93
C LYS A 187 16.67 -10.32 26.20
N PHE A 188 15.77 -11.26 25.95
CA PHE A 188 14.54 -10.99 25.18
C PHE A 188 13.35 -11.80 25.67
N GLU A 189 12.18 -11.25 25.50
CA GLU A 189 10.89 -11.94 25.61
C GLU A 189 10.45 -12.37 24.20
N GLU A 190 9.93 -13.59 24.06
CA GLU A 190 9.50 -14.12 22.76
C GLU A 190 8.37 -13.28 22.14
N GLU A 191 7.47 -12.76 22.98
CA GLU A 191 6.39 -11.86 22.52
C GLU A 191 6.94 -10.57 21.91
N ALA A 192 8.00 -10.00 22.48
CA ALA A 192 8.66 -8.82 21.93
C ALA A 192 9.25 -9.09 20.53
N ILE A 193 9.85 -10.27 20.33
CA ILE A 193 10.37 -10.68 19.03
C ILE A 193 9.24 -10.90 18.01
N SER A 194 8.13 -11.49 18.43
CA SER A 194 6.93 -11.64 17.59
C SER A 194 6.37 -10.28 17.12
N ILE A 195 6.34 -9.29 18.03
CA ILE A 195 5.94 -7.91 17.68
C ILE A 195 6.86 -7.30 16.62
N ILE A 196 8.19 -7.47 16.76
CA ILE A 196 9.16 -6.98 15.77
C ILE A 196 8.95 -7.66 14.41
N SER A 197 8.78 -8.99 14.42
CA SER A 197 8.53 -9.76 13.19
C SER A 197 7.26 -9.30 12.48
N ARG A 198 6.16 -9.14 13.19
CA ARG A 198 4.88 -8.67 12.65
C ARG A 198 4.99 -7.27 12.05
N LYS A 199 5.68 -6.34 12.73
CA LYS A 199 5.89 -4.96 12.26
C LYS A 199 6.77 -4.88 11.02
N SER A 200 7.59 -5.89 10.73
CA SER A 200 8.50 -5.94 9.57
C SER A 200 7.84 -6.34 8.25
N ASP A 201 6.57 -6.75 8.28
CA ASP A 201 5.76 -7.10 7.09
C ASP A 201 6.47 -8.08 6.13
N GLY A 202 7.11 -9.11 6.68
CA GLY A 202 7.79 -10.13 5.90
C GLY A 202 9.17 -9.74 5.35
N SER A 203 9.74 -8.62 5.81
CA SER A 203 11.07 -8.12 5.44
C SER A 203 12.10 -8.41 6.53
N LEU A 204 13.07 -9.30 6.30
CA LEU A 204 14.14 -9.57 7.26
C LEU A 204 15.06 -8.36 7.47
N ARG A 205 15.28 -7.55 6.44
CA ARG A 205 16.11 -6.32 6.54
C ARG A 205 15.47 -5.31 7.48
N ASP A 206 14.16 -5.12 7.37
CA ASP A 206 13.44 -4.16 8.20
C ASP A 206 13.30 -4.69 9.62
N SER A 207 13.09 -6.02 9.81
CA SER A 207 13.08 -6.63 11.16
C SER A 207 14.40 -6.44 11.91
N LEU A 208 15.54 -6.59 11.24
CA LEU A 208 16.86 -6.34 11.82
C LEU A 208 17.08 -4.86 12.15
N THR A 209 16.59 -3.95 11.31
CA THR A 209 16.66 -2.51 11.58
C THR A 209 15.79 -2.12 12.77
N ILE A 210 14.61 -2.73 12.90
CA ILE A 210 13.73 -2.55 14.06
C ILE A 210 14.39 -3.13 15.31
N LEU A 211 14.97 -4.33 15.22
CA LEU A 211 15.70 -4.96 16.32
C LEU A 211 16.81 -4.05 16.86
N ASP A 212 17.65 -3.48 15.98
CA ASP A 212 18.73 -2.56 16.37
C ASP A 212 18.21 -1.35 17.15
N ARG A 213 17.07 -0.79 16.72
CA ARG A 213 16.41 0.32 17.42
C ARG A 213 15.92 -0.11 18.79
N VAL A 214 15.28 -1.27 18.90
CA VAL A 214 14.75 -1.81 20.16
C VAL A 214 15.90 -2.12 21.11
N VAL A 215 16.95 -2.78 20.66
CA VAL A 215 18.17 -3.10 21.46
C VAL A 215 18.80 -1.82 22.02
N SER A 216 18.93 -0.80 21.18
CA SER A 216 19.49 0.50 21.60
C SER A 216 18.63 1.19 22.65
N TYR A 217 17.30 1.16 22.51
CA TYR A 217 16.37 1.77 23.47
C TYR A 217 16.28 1.00 24.78
N THR A 218 16.35 -0.34 24.74
CA THR A 218 16.14 -1.20 25.91
C THR A 218 17.43 -1.57 26.65
N ASN A 219 18.58 -1.07 26.20
CA ASN A 219 19.90 -1.43 26.74
C ASN A 219 20.11 -2.97 26.78
N LYS A 220 19.84 -3.66 25.66
CA LYS A 220 19.98 -5.12 25.49
C LYS A 220 19.00 -5.98 26.31
N ASN A 221 17.98 -5.39 26.92
CA ASN A 221 16.92 -6.11 27.62
C ASN A 221 15.57 -5.87 26.93
N ILE A 222 15.27 -6.68 25.94
CA ILE A 222 14.11 -6.55 25.04
C ILE A 222 12.88 -7.09 25.77
N THR A 223 12.04 -6.19 26.30
CA THR A 223 10.77 -6.53 26.95
C THR A 223 9.60 -6.15 26.03
N THR A 224 8.49 -6.83 26.16
CA THR A 224 7.26 -6.59 25.37
C THR A 224 6.74 -5.17 25.56
N GLU A 225 6.69 -4.69 26.80
CA GLU A 225 6.23 -3.35 27.13
C GLU A 225 7.04 -2.24 26.45
N LYS A 226 8.39 -2.28 26.59
CA LYS A 226 9.28 -1.28 25.99
C LYS A 226 9.26 -1.35 24.46
N THR A 227 9.17 -2.57 23.90
CA THR A 227 9.11 -2.79 22.46
C THR A 227 7.82 -2.19 21.87
N SER A 228 6.68 -2.47 22.48
CA SER A 228 5.38 -1.93 22.06
C SER A 228 5.35 -0.40 22.16
N SER A 229 5.88 0.16 23.25
CA SER A 229 6.01 1.61 23.43
C SER A 229 6.89 2.25 22.35
N LEU A 230 8.09 1.70 22.06
CA LEU A 230 9.00 2.24 21.05
C LEU A 230 8.45 2.12 19.63
N LEU A 231 7.75 1.03 19.32
CA LEU A 231 7.20 0.78 17.98
C LEU A 231 5.83 1.43 17.77
N ASN A 232 5.34 2.15 18.77
CA ASN A 232 4.01 2.76 18.79
C ASN A 232 2.94 1.73 18.37
N ILE A 233 2.96 0.56 19.02
CA ILE A 233 1.95 -0.47 18.81
C ILE A 233 0.97 -0.40 19.96
N LEU A 234 -0.26 -0.05 19.63
CA LEU A 234 -1.36 -0.09 20.58
C LEU A 234 -1.61 -1.52 21.01
N ASP A 235 -1.74 -1.71 22.31
CA ASP A 235 -2.13 -2.97 22.91
C ASP A 235 -3.58 -3.34 22.51
N ASN A 236 -3.83 -4.62 22.45
CA ASN A 236 -5.16 -5.11 22.11
C ASN A 236 -6.22 -4.68 23.14
N GLU A 237 -5.83 -4.46 24.39
CA GLU A 237 -6.74 -4.01 25.45
C GLU A 237 -7.27 -2.59 25.17
N SER A 238 -6.42 -1.70 24.66
CA SER A 238 -6.85 -0.35 24.25
C SER A 238 -7.88 -0.41 23.11
N PHE A 239 -7.68 -1.28 22.13
CA PHE A 239 -8.66 -1.47 21.06
C PHE A 239 -9.95 -2.12 21.56
N LEU A 240 -9.89 -3.07 22.50
CA LEU A 240 -11.07 -3.66 23.14
C LEU A 240 -11.89 -2.61 23.86
N LYS A 241 -11.29 -1.73 24.65
CA LYS A 241 -11.97 -0.64 25.36
C LYS A 241 -12.61 0.37 24.40
N ILE A 242 -11.87 0.76 23.34
CA ILE A 242 -12.39 1.70 22.35
C ILE A 242 -13.56 1.11 21.57
N SER A 243 -13.44 -0.14 21.11
CA SER A 243 -14.50 -0.82 20.36
C SER A 243 -15.76 -1.03 21.20
N GLU A 244 -15.62 -1.35 22.48
CA GLU A 244 -16.73 -1.48 23.43
C GLU A 244 -17.49 -0.14 23.57
N ASN A 245 -16.78 0.98 23.79
CA ASN A 245 -17.40 2.30 23.83
C ASN A 245 -18.04 2.69 22.49
N ILE A 246 -17.44 2.31 21.35
CA ILE A 246 -18.04 2.55 20.01
C ILE A 246 -19.32 1.74 19.84
N ILE A 247 -19.35 0.49 20.29
CA ILE A 247 -20.53 -0.38 20.22
C ILE A 247 -21.64 0.16 21.12
N ASN A 248 -21.31 0.63 22.32
CA ASN A 248 -22.24 1.23 23.26
C ASN A 248 -22.75 2.62 22.83
N GLY A 249 -22.06 3.28 21.89
CA GLY A 249 -22.41 4.62 21.41
C GLY A 249 -21.88 5.77 22.29
N ASP A 250 -20.91 5.49 23.18
CA ASP A 250 -20.35 6.44 24.13
C ASP A 250 -19.21 7.27 23.49
N LEU A 251 -19.57 8.36 22.84
CA LEU A 251 -18.64 9.18 22.05
C LEU A 251 -17.54 9.83 22.89
N ILE A 252 -17.88 10.39 24.07
CA ILE A 252 -16.91 11.15 24.88
C ILE A 252 -15.76 10.27 25.36
N PRO A 253 -15.99 9.06 25.94
CA PRO A 253 -14.91 8.15 26.29
C PRO A 253 -14.03 7.74 25.09
N VAL A 254 -14.62 7.53 23.90
CA VAL A 254 -13.86 7.20 22.68
C VAL A 254 -12.91 8.31 22.29
N LEU A 255 -13.37 9.58 22.27
CA LEU A 255 -12.53 10.73 21.95
C LEU A 255 -11.46 10.98 23.01
N THR A 256 -11.76 10.75 24.30
CA THR A 256 -10.78 10.87 25.37
C THR A 256 -9.67 9.85 25.22
N LEU A 257 -10.00 8.56 25.05
CA LEU A 257 -9.02 7.50 24.80
C LEU A 257 -8.19 7.75 23.55
N PHE A 258 -8.83 8.23 22.46
CA PHE A 258 -8.09 8.60 21.25
C PHE A 258 -7.10 9.75 21.49
N ASN A 259 -7.48 10.78 22.26
CA ASN A 259 -6.57 11.86 22.62
C ASN A 259 -5.39 11.37 23.45
N GLU A 260 -5.62 10.53 24.45
CA GLU A 260 -4.54 9.91 25.24
C GLU A 260 -3.55 9.11 24.36
N ILE A 261 -4.06 8.40 23.36
CA ILE A 261 -3.25 7.67 22.39
C ILE A 261 -2.40 8.63 21.57
N CYS A 262 -2.97 9.73 21.07
CA CYS A 262 -2.25 10.75 20.34
C CYS A 262 -1.17 11.44 21.19
N GLU A 263 -1.45 11.75 22.47
CA GLU A 263 -0.49 12.32 23.41
C GLU A 263 0.72 11.40 23.68
N LYS A 264 0.51 10.09 23.63
CA LYS A 264 1.59 9.08 23.70
C LYS A 264 2.41 9.00 22.40
N GLY A 265 2.09 9.79 21.36
CA GLY A 265 2.83 9.87 20.11
C GLY A 265 2.46 8.81 19.06
N PHE A 266 1.31 8.16 19.20
CA PHE A 266 0.83 7.21 18.19
C PHE A 266 0.37 7.93 16.91
N ASN A 267 0.64 7.30 15.77
CA ASN A 267 0.21 7.81 14.48
C ASN A 267 -1.28 7.54 14.28
N GLU A 268 -2.04 8.55 13.88
CA GLU A 268 -3.49 8.47 13.70
C GLU A 268 -3.89 7.48 12.58
N LYS A 269 -3.05 7.32 11.56
CA LYS A 269 -3.28 6.34 10.49
C LYS A 269 -3.12 4.90 10.99
N ASP A 270 -2.06 4.65 11.78
CA ASP A 270 -1.82 3.32 12.37
C ASP A 270 -2.95 2.96 13.35
N PHE A 271 -3.47 3.95 14.09
CA PHE A 271 -4.66 3.79 14.93
C PHE A 271 -5.89 3.37 14.12
N LEU A 272 -6.22 4.08 13.03
CA LEU A 272 -7.35 3.71 12.15
C LEU A 272 -7.19 2.31 11.56
N THR A 273 -5.98 1.97 11.09
CA THR A 273 -5.68 0.64 10.52
C THR A 273 -5.83 -0.46 11.56
N GLY A 274 -5.35 -0.23 12.80
CA GLY A 274 -5.51 -1.13 13.92
C GLY A 274 -6.99 -1.31 14.30
N LEU A 275 -7.76 -0.23 14.34
CA LEU A 275 -9.20 -0.27 14.65
C LEU A 275 -10.01 -1.03 13.58
N ALA A 276 -9.69 -0.83 12.29
CA ALA A 276 -10.30 -1.60 11.20
C ALA A 276 -9.98 -3.10 11.32
N SER A 277 -8.72 -3.44 11.63
CA SER A 277 -8.29 -4.81 11.87
C SER A 277 -8.99 -5.43 13.08
N HIS A 278 -9.20 -4.66 14.14
CA HIS A 278 -9.91 -5.09 15.33
C HIS A 278 -11.38 -5.44 15.01
N PHE A 279 -12.12 -4.56 14.31
CA PHE A 279 -13.49 -4.85 13.87
C PHE A 279 -13.57 -6.04 12.92
N ARG A 280 -12.59 -6.20 12.01
CA ARG A 280 -12.47 -7.41 11.18
C ARG A 280 -12.34 -8.66 12.03
N ASN A 281 -11.52 -8.62 13.07
CA ASN A 281 -11.31 -9.75 13.98
C ASN A 281 -12.60 -10.10 14.74
N ILE A 282 -13.36 -9.10 15.21
CA ILE A 282 -14.70 -9.30 15.78
C ILE A 282 -15.63 -9.99 14.77
N LEU A 283 -15.63 -9.57 13.50
CA LEU A 283 -16.47 -10.18 12.47
C LEU A 283 -16.12 -11.65 12.23
N ILE A 284 -14.82 -11.97 12.17
CA ILE A 284 -14.35 -13.35 11.94
C ILE A 284 -14.62 -14.23 13.16
N SER A 285 -14.49 -13.70 14.39
CA SER A 285 -14.74 -14.49 15.62
C SER A 285 -16.19 -15.00 15.72
N LYS A 286 -17.13 -14.39 15.00
CA LYS A 286 -18.54 -14.85 14.91
C LYS A 286 -18.71 -16.12 14.04
N SER A 287 -17.72 -16.50 13.25
CA SER A 287 -17.78 -17.72 12.45
C SER A 287 -17.27 -18.92 13.25
N SER A 288 -17.91 -20.08 13.05
CA SER A 288 -17.51 -21.35 13.70
C SER A 288 -16.10 -21.85 13.30
N GLU A 289 -15.55 -21.33 12.22
CA GLU A 289 -14.23 -21.67 11.69
C GLU A 289 -13.12 -20.69 12.10
N SER A 290 -13.41 -19.78 13.04
CA SER A 290 -12.48 -18.75 13.51
C SER A 290 -11.13 -19.29 14.01
N HIS A 291 -11.12 -20.51 14.58
CA HIS A 291 -9.91 -21.16 15.06
C HIS A 291 -8.87 -21.51 13.97
N ILE A 292 -9.29 -21.60 12.71
CA ILE A 292 -8.40 -21.92 11.57
C ILE A 292 -7.69 -20.65 11.09
N ILE A 293 -8.32 -19.50 11.27
CA ILE A 293 -7.85 -18.21 10.72
C ILE A 293 -7.00 -17.44 11.73
N PHE A 294 -7.15 -17.73 13.02
CA PHE A 294 -6.48 -17.01 14.10
C PHE A 294 -5.52 -17.90 14.90
N GLU A 295 -4.26 -17.49 14.97
CA GLU A 295 -3.26 -17.94 15.95
C GLU A 295 -3.35 -17.14 17.28
N PHE A 296 -4.56 -16.70 17.68
CA PHE A 296 -4.72 -15.93 18.91
C PHE A 296 -4.83 -16.81 20.15
N ASN A 297 -4.33 -16.29 21.29
CA ASN A 297 -4.58 -16.86 22.61
C ASN A 297 -6.09 -16.95 22.86
N LYS A 298 -6.52 -18.06 23.47
CA LYS A 298 -7.93 -18.39 23.73
C LYS A 298 -8.70 -17.25 24.42
N ASN A 299 -8.06 -16.58 25.38
CA ASN A 299 -8.65 -15.44 26.11
C ASN A 299 -9.01 -14.24 25.19
N MET A 300 -8.24 -14.03 24.14
CA MET A 300 -8.53 -12.98 23.15
C MET A 300 -9.70 -13.33 22.23
N LEU A 301 -9.80 -14.58 21.83
CA LEU A 301 -10.95 -15.06 21.04
C LEU A 301 -12.26 -14.90 21.82
N ASP A 302 -12.27 -15.21 23.11
CA ASP A 302 -13.44 -15.04 23.97
C ASP A 302 -13.85 -13.54 24.06
N SER A 303 -12.87 -12.64 24.17
CA SER A 303 -13.14 -11.18 24.17
C SER A 303 -13.74 -10.68 22.87
N PHE A 304 -13.22 -11.13 21.72
CA PHE A 304 -13.79 -10.79 20.41
C PHE A 304 -15.18 -11.37 20.21
N SER A 305 -15.42 -12.60 20.66
CA SER A 305 -16.74 -13.26 20.57
C SER A 305 -17.77 -12.51 21.40
N ASN A 306 -17.45 -12.12 22.64
CA ASN A 306 -18.33 -11.35 23.50
C ASN A 306 -18.74 -10.01 22.87
N GLN A 307 -17.78 -9.26 22.28
CA GLN A 307 -18.10 -8.03 21.54
C GLN A 307 -18.88 -8.32 20.27
N GLY A 308 -18.62 -9.45 19.61
CA GLY A 308 -19.33 -9.90 18.43
C GLY A 308 -20.82 -10.13 18.67
N GLU A 309 -21.23 -10.62 19.85
CA GLU A 309 -22.63 -10.81 20.22
C GLU A 309 -23.42 -9.47 20.34
N MET A 310 -22.70 -8.38 20.67
CA MET A 310 -23.32 -7.06 20.92
C MET A 310 -23.59 -6.26 19.64
N ILE A 311 -23.02 -6.64 18.49
CA ILE A 311 -23.09 -5.87 17.24
C ILE A 311 -23.44 -6.76 16.05
N SER A 312 -24.23 -6.27 15.10
CA SER A 312 -24.59 -7.00 13.87
C SER A 312 -23.46 -7.02 12.84
N ASN A 313 -23.45 -8.03 11.95
CA ASN A 313 -22.44 -8.12 10.87
C ASN A 313 -22.49 -6.91 9.93
N SER A 314 -23.71 -6.42 9.62
CA SER A 314 -23.89 -5.23 8.76
C SER A 314 -23.29 -3.97 9.39
N GLU A 315 -23.49 -3.75 10.68
CA GLU A 315 -22.90 -2.61 11.40
C GLU A 315 -21.38 -2.69 11.46
N ILE A 316 -20.80 -3.89 11.66
CA ILE A 316 -19.35 -4.05 11.63
C ILE A 316 -18.79 -3.65 10.25
N ILE A 317 -19.42 -4.12 9.16
CA ILE A 317 -19.00 -3.81 7.79
C ILE A 317 -19.12 -2.31 7.51
N GLU A 318 -20.19 -1.64 7.95
CA GLU A 318 -20.34 -0.19 7.84
C GLU A 318 -19.23 0.57 8.57
N LYS A 319 -18.88 0.14 9.81
CA LYS A 319 -17.80 0.75 10.58
C LYS A 319 -16.46 0.58 9.88
N ILE A 320 -16.12 -0.62 9.39
CA ILE A 320 -14.90 -0.89 8.63
C ILE A 320 -14.86 0.00 7.37
N THR A 321 -15.95 0.07 6.61
CA THR A 321 -16.02 0.88 5.39
C THR A 321 -15.84 2.38 5.69
N ALA A 322 -16.40 2.89 6.80
CA ALA A 322 -16.19 4.27 7.22
C ALA A 322 -14.74 4.57 7.58
N ILE A 323 -14.07 3.62 8.25
CA ILE A 323 -12.64 3.73 8.61
C ILE A 323 -11.76 3.68 7.36
N GLU A 324 -12.00 2.73 6.44
CA GLU A 324 -11.24 2.60 5.19
C GLU A 324 -11.34 3.86 4.31
N ASN A 325 -12.54 4.43 4.17
CA ASN A 325 -12.75 5.70 3.47
C ASN A 325 -11.92 6.85 4.09
N SER A 326 -11.73 6.83 5.40
CA SER A 326 -10.93 7.84 6.10
C SER A 326 -9.44 7.61 5.91
N ILE A 327 -8.98 6.36 5.92
CA ILE A 327 -7.60 5.99 5.60
C ILE A 327 -7.23 6.42 4.17
N PHE A 328 -8.14 6.22 3.21
CA PHE A 328 -7.94 6.65 1.83
C PHE A 328 -7.77 8.17 1.70
N LYS A 329 -8.57 8.94 2.45
CA LYS A 329 -8.52 10.41 2.46
C LYS A 329 -7.39 10.98 3.31
N TYR A 330 -6.75 10.19 4.16
CA TYR A 330 -5.79 10.65 5.17
C TYR A 330 -4.63 11.48 4.60
N ASN A 331 -4.10 11.09 3.41
CA ASN A 331 -3.01 11.81 2.78
C ASN A 331 -3.43 13.10 2.05
N GLN A 332 -4.74 13.33 1.87
CA GLN A 332 -5.31 14.46 1.11
C GLN A 332 -5.76 15.61 2.03
N ILE A 333 -5.83 15.36 3.35
CA ILE A 333 -6.36 16.31 4.32
C ILE A 333 -5.23 16.85 5.21
N GLU A 334 -5.22 18.15 5.44
CA GLU A 334 -4.23 18.81 6.28
C GLU A 334 -4.42 18.46 7.77
N ASN A 335 -5.64 18.57 8.28
CA ASN A 335 -5.93 18.25 9.68
C ASN A 335 -6.32 16.77 9.86
N LYS A 336 -5.29 15.95 10.05
CA LYS A 336 -5.40 14.49 10.18
C LYS A 336 -6.15 14.06 11.44
N LYS A 337 -5.89 14.72 12.57
CA LYS A 337 -6.54 14.46 13.85
C LYS A 337 -8.06 14.67 13.76
N LEU A 338 -8.49 15.79 13.18
CA LEU A 338 -9.91 16.08 12.98
C LEU A 338 -10.59 15.06 12.08
N LEU A 339 -9.92 14.55 11.04
CA LEU A 339 -10.46 13.49 10.19
C LEU A 339 -10.78 12.24 11.00
N VAL A 340 -9.87 11.83 11.90
CA VAL A 340 -10.08 10.65 12.75
C VAL A 340 -11.20 10.89 13.75
N GLU A 341 -11.26 12.06 14.41
CA GLU A 341 -12.34 12.42 15.32
C GLU A 341 -13.72 12.37 14.62
N ILE A 342 -13.84 12.94 13.41
CA ILE A 342 -15.08 12.86 12.61
C ILE A 342 -15.43 11.41 12.27
N THR A 343 -14.43 10.58 11.99
CA THR A 343 -14.64 9.15 11.71
C THR A 343 -15.16 8.42 12.94
N LEU A 344 -14.57 8.66 14.10
CA LEU A 344 -15.02 8.11 15.38
C LEU A 344 -16.46 8.56 15.69
N MET A 345 -16.79 9.83 15.47
CA MET A 345 -18.17 10.34 15.63
C MET A 345 -19.16 9.61 14.70
N LYS A 346 -18.77 9.33 13.46
CA LYS A 346 -19.64 8.61 12.49
C LYS A 346 -19.89 7.19 12.91
N ILE A 347 -18.87 6.45 13.35
CA ILE A 347 -19.01 5.05 13.73
C ILE A 347 -19.68 4.84 15.09
N CYS A 348 -19.68 5.86 15.97
CA CYS A 348 -20.39 5.84 17.25
C CYS A 348 -21.91 6.17 17.10
N LYS A 349 -22.34 6.78 15.99
CA LYS A 349 -23.63 7.48 15.87
C LYS A 349 -24.89 6.60 15.77
N ASN A 350 -24.78 5.28 15.59
CA ASN A 350 -25.91 4.47 15.13
C ASN A 350 -26.83 3.90 16.23
N LEU A 351 -26.57 4.08 17.52
CA LEU A 351 -27.39 3.45 18.57
C LEU A 351 -28.40 4.38 19.25
N ASN A 352 -28.15 5.68 19.31
CA ASN A 352 -29.05 6.61 20.01
C ASN A 352 -30.26 7.06 19.16
N GLU A 353 -30.15 7.11 17.82
CA GLU A 353 -31.29 7.47 16.97
C GLU A 353 -32.35 6.34 16.90
N SER A 354 -31.90 5.07 16.94
CA SER A 354 -32.83 3.92 16.94
C SER A 354 -33.63 3.82 18.24
N LYS A 355 -33.02 4.09 19.40
CA LYS A 355 -33.71 4.07 20.70
C LYS A 355 -34.74 5.21 20.81
N VAL A 356 -34.40 6.41 20.36
CA VAL A 356 -35.30 7.58 20.37
C VAL A 356 -36.47 7.39 19.39
N LEU A 357 -36.27 6.75 18.24
CA LEU A 357 -37.32 6.45 17.28
C LEU A 357 -38.25 5.34 17.78
N VAL A 358 -37.76 4.36 18.52
CA VAL A 358 -38.58 3.28 19.10
C VAL A 358 -39.37 3.80 20.28
N GLU A 359 -38.84 4.68 21.12
CA GLU A 359 -39.61 5.33 22.21
C GLU A 359 -40.67 6.29 21.66
N LYS A 360 -40.37 7.13 20.67
CA LYS A 360 -41.35 8.00 20.00
C LYS A 360 -42.45 7.20 19.28
N LYS A 361 -42.16 6.01 18.74
CA LYS A 361 -43.19 5.13 18.17
C LYS A 361 -44.03 4.47 19.24
N LYS A 362 -43.47 4.08 20.40
CA LYS A 362 -44.25 3.52 21.51
C LYS A 362 -45.18 4.54 22.14
N ASP A 363 -44.76 5.79 22.26
CA ASP A 363 -45.59 6.87 22.79
C ASP A 363 -46.75 7.27 21.83
N LYS A 364 -46.49 7.28 20.49
CA LYS A 364 -47.55 7.48 19.49
C LYS A 364 -48.57 6.35 19.45
N ILE A 365 -48.16 5.11 19.69
CA ILE A 365 -49.08 3.95 19.73
C ILE A 365 -49.92 3.97 21.01
N LYS A 366 -49.41 4.49 22.13
CA LYS A 366 -50.20 4.66 23.37
C LYS A 366 -51.23 5.77 23.29
N ILE A 367 -51.01 6.81 22.50
CA ILE A 367 -51.99 7.92 22.33
C ILE A 367 -53.15 7.53 21.41
N VAL A 368 -52.94 6.65 20.41
CA VAL A 368 -53.98 6.19 19.50
C VAL A 368 -54.91 5.14 20.12
N SER A 369 -54.47 4.45 21.19
CA SER A 369 -55.29 3.42 21.86
C SER A 369 -56.19 3.96 22.97
N LYS A 370 -56.23 5.28 23.23
CA LYS A 370 -57.13 5.90 24.26
C LYS A 370 -58.29 6.73 23.70
N SER A 371 -58.47 6.82 22.37
CA SER A 371 -59.52 7.65 21.75
C SER A 371 -60.59 6.89 20.98
N SER A 372 -60.74 5.57 21.19
CA SER A 372 -61.80 4.79 20.54
C SER A 372 -62.77 4.19 21.58
N ASN A 373 -63.53 5.04 22.22
CA ASN A 373 -64.85 4.68 22.80
C ASN A 373 -65.61 5.96 23.03
N LEU A 374 -66.54 6.30 22.16
CA LEU A 374 -67.90 6.76 22.35
C LEU A 374 -68.49 7.19 21.00
N GLY A 375 -69.48 6.44 20.55
CA GLY A 375 -70.84 6.77 20.20
C GLY A 375 -71.17 7.49 18.90
N LYS A 376 -71.68 6.69 17.97
CA LYS A 376 -72.94 6.82 17.24
C LYS A 376 -73.29 8.10 16.44
N GLU A 377 -73.50 7.77 15.14
CA GLU A 377 -74.58 8.28 14.27
C GLU A 377 -74.67 9.79 14.00
N THR A 378 -74.54 10.21 12.79
CA THR A 378 -75.61 10.51 11.83
C THR A 378 -75.07 11.12 10.55
N THR A 379 -75.71 10.69 9.48
CA THR A 379 -75.75 11.09 8.09
C THR A 379 -75.78 12.60 7.78
N VAL A 380 -75.49 12.88 6.51
CA VAL A 380 -76.11 13.88 5.59
C VAL A 380 -75.06 14.87 4.94
N ASP A 381 -74.93 14.60 3.68
CA ASP A 381 -74.92 15.44 2.47
C ASP A 381 -74.22 16.81 2.38
N ASN A 382 -73.50 16.84 1.31
CA ASN A 382 -73.43 17.82 0.19
C ASN A 382 -72.89 19.24 0.36
N ASN A 383 -72.04 19.46 -0.56
CA ASN A 383 -71.90 20.65 -1.43
C ASN A 383 -70.96 21.80 -0.98
N ILE A 384 -70.16 22.10 -1.91
CA ILE A 384 -69.92 23.34 -2.65
C ILE A 384 -68.43 23.79 -2.64
N ASN A 385 -67.88 23.54 -3.77
CA ASN A 385 -67.11 24.41 -4.68
C ASN A 385 -66.34 25.64 -4.18
N ASN A 386 -65.14 25.70 -4.77
CA ASN A 386 -64.40 26.90 -5.21
C ASN A 386 -63.64 27.64 -4.14
N LEU A 387 -62.35 27.49 -4.32
CA LEU A 387 -61.31 28.54 -4.37
C LEU A 387 -59.94 27.89 -4.11
N ASP A 388 -59.18 27.73 -5.16
CA ASP A 388 -57.71 27.82 -5.16
C ASP A 388 -57.17 27.30 -6.50
N SER A 389 -57.15 28.24 -7.45
CA SER A 389 -56.54 28.05 -8.79
C SER A 389 -55.19 28.73 -8.96
N ASP A 390 -54.51 29.15 -7.89
CA ASP A 390 -53.27 29.94 -8.05
C ASP A 390 -52.00 29.36 -7.39
N LYS A 391 -52.01 28.07 -7.00
CA LYS A 391 -50.82 27.42 -6.45
C LYS A 391 -50.28 26.22 -7.24
N LYS A 392 -50.72 26.03 -8.47
CA LYS A 392 -50.30 24.87 -9.31
C LYS A 392 -49.30 25.20 -10.44
N GLN A 393 -48.89 26.45 -10.60
CA GLN A 393 -47.94 26.83 -11.67
C GLN A 393 -46.47 26.90 -11.24
N GLU A 394 -46.17 27.05 -9.95
CA GLU A 394 -44.77 27.05 -9.48
C GLU A 394 -44.16 25.66 -9.19
N GLU A 395 -45.00 24.64 -9.01
CA GLU A 395 -44.49 23.25 -8.85
C GLU A 395 -44.25 22.50 -10.17
N SER A 396 -44.73 23.00 -11.31
CA SER A 396 -44.52 22.37 -12.62
C SER A 396 -43.15 22.71 -13.22
N ASP A 397 -42.59 23.87 -12.91
CA ASP A 397 -41.28 24.28 -13.46
C ASP A 397 -40.10 23.70 -12.70
N LEU A 398 -40.25 23.44 -11.38
CA LEU A 398 -39.18 22.75 -10.62
C LEU A 398 -39.07 21.24 -10.94
N ASN A 399 -40.19 20.60 -11.34
CA ASN A 399 -40.20 19.18 -11.69
C ASN A 399 -39.65 18.91 -13.12
N ASN A 400 -39.65 19.90 -14.01
CA ASN A 400 -39.09 19.77 -15.34
C ASN A 400 -37.55 19.92 -15.36
N GLU A 401 -36.97 20.70 -14.46
CA GLU A 401 -35.51 20.79 -14.34
C GLU A 401 -34.88 19.54 -13.66
N ILE A 402 -35.62 18.89 -12.72
CA ILE A 402 -35.19 17.66 -12.06
C ILE A 402 -35.32 16.43 -12.98
N SER A 403 -36.23 16.44 -13.96
CA SER A 403 -36.40 15.33 -14.90
C SER A 403 -35.36 15.34 -16.04
N THR A 404 -34.80 16.47 -16.41
CA THR A 404 -33.74 16.58 -17.42
C THR A 404 -32.36 16.17 -16.89
N VAL A 405 -32.11 16.33 -15.58
CA VAL A 405 -30.82 15.89 -14.96
C VAL A 405 -30.82 14.39 -14.61
N LYS A 406 -31.98 13.73 -14.47
CA LYS A 406 -32.06 12.29 -14.19
C LYS A 406 -31.94 11.36 -15.39
N ASN A 407 -31.93 11.90 -16.62
CA ASN A 407 -31.84 11.07 -17.82
C ASN A 407 -30.40 10.88 -18.36
N GLU A 408 -29.38 11.45 -17.76
CA GLU A 408 -27.97 11.28 -18.20
C GLU A 408 -27.17 10.19 -17.46
N TYR A 409 -27.72 9.58 -16.40
CA TYR A 409 -27.05 8.46 -15.73
C TYR A 409 -27.87 7.16 -15.83
N LYS A 410 -28.06 6.65 -17.06
CA LYS A 410 -28.27 5.22 -17.23
C LYS A 410 -26.92 4.54 -17.25
N GLU A 411 -26.60 3.80 -16.18
CA GLU A 411 -25.49 2.89 -16.10
C GLU A 411 -25.56 1.88 -17.26
N THR A 412 -24.83 2.15 -18.33
CA THR A 412 -24.62 1.17 -19.38
C THR A 412 -23.50 0.24 -18.93
N SER A 413 -23.80 -1.05 -18.83
CA SER A 413 -22.82 -2.10 -18.55
C SER A 413 -21.59 -1.94 -19.45
N ALA A 414 -20.38 -2.15 -18.89
CA ALA A 414 -19.09 -1.95 -19.57
C ALA A 414 -18.90 -2.80 -20.86
N LEU A 415 -19.84 -3.70 -21.17
CA LEU A 415 -19.82 -4.63 -22.30
C LEU A 415 -20.95 -4.36 -23.33
N SER A 416 -21.67 -3.24 -23.26
CA SER A 416 -22.74 -2.96 -24.23
C SER A 416 -22.18 -2.29 -25.52
N LEU A 417 -22.82 -2.57 -26.66
CA LEU A 417 -22.46 -1.98 -27.97
C LEU A 417 -22.54 -0.43 -27.99
N SER A 418 -23.33 0.17 -27.10
CA SER A 418 -23.40 1.62 -26.89
C SER A 418 -22.17 2.19 -26.19
N SER A 419 -21.54 1.45 -25.28
CA SER A 419 -20.28 1.87 -24.63
C SER A 419 -19.08 1.82 -25.58
N LEU A 420 -19.09 0.93 -26.57
CA LEU A 420 -18.08 0.86 -27.63
C LEU A 420 -18.19 2.03 -28.62
N LYS A 421 -19.42 2.51 -28.91
CA LYS A 421 -19.62 3.71 -29.73
C LYS A 421 -19.18 4.98 -29.02
N LEU A 422 -19.47 5.12 -27.75
CA LEU A 422 -19.00 6.25 -26.92
C LEU A 422 -17.47 6.28 -26.76
N LYS A 423 -16.83 5.12 -26.61
CA LYS A 423 -15.35 5.04 -26.58
C LYS A 423 -14.73 5.39 -27.94
N LYS A 424 -15.35 5.02 -29.06
CA LYS A 424 -14.86 5.39 -30.39
C LYS A 424 -15.00 6.89 -30.69
N SER A 425 -16.09 7.54 -30.24
CA SER A 425 -16.24 9.00 -30.41
C SER A 425 -15.26 9.79 -29.54
N ALA A 426 -15.03 9.34 -28.29
CA ALA A 426 -14.04 9.96 -27.37
C ALA A 426 -12.59 9.79 -27.83
N LEU A 427 -12.27 8.68 -28.54
CA LEU A 427 -10.95 8.48 -29.14
C LEU A 427 -10.75 9.39 -30.37
N SER A 428 -11.79 9.58 -31.20
CA SER A 428 -11.73 10.49 -32.38
C SER A 428 -11.65 11.97 -31.97
N GLU A 429 -12.23 12.36 -30.84
CA GLU A 429 -12.07 13.72 -30.28
C GLU A 429 -10.66 13.94 -29.72
N LYS A 430 -10.09 12.95 -29.06
CA LYS A 430 -8.69 13.02 -28.57
C LYS A 430 -7.65 13.01 -29.68
N GLU A 431 -7.92 12.36 -30.81
CA GLU A 431 -7.07 12.42 -32.02
C GLU A 431 -7.15 13.80 -32.69
N LYS A 432 -8.34 14.39 -32.76
CA LYS A 432 -8.51 15.77 -33.25
C LYS A 432 -7.91 16.84 -32.34
N GLU A 433 -7.87 16.61 -31.02
CA GLU A 433 -7.15 17.49 -30.09
C GLU A 433 -5.64 17.34 -30.20
N LYS A 434 -5.12 16.12 -30.45
CA LYS A 434 -3.69 15.91 -30.73
C LYS A 434 -3.24 16.51 -32.07
N GLU A 435 -4.02 16.38 -33.13
CA GLU A 435 -3.73 17.06 -34.38
C GLU A 435 -3.75 18.58 -34.25
N LYS A 436 -4.61 19.16 -33.39
CA LYS A 436 -4.58 20.59 -33.09
C LYS A 436 -3.36 21.01 -32.27
N GLN A 437 -2.80 20.13 -31.44
CA GLN A 437 -1.56 20.41 -30.67
C GLN A 437 -0.29 20.25 -31.52
N GLU A 438 -0.26 19.39 -32.53
CA GLU A 438 0.89 19.26 -33.42
C GLU A 438 1.03 20.44 -34.42
N VAL A 439 -0.05 21.19 -34.71
CA VAL A 439 0.00 22.38 -35.56
C VAL A 439 0.57 23.62 -34.85
N LEU A 440 0.80 23.55 -33.50
CA LEU A 440 1.37 24.65 -32.70
C LEU A 440 2.91 24.61 -32.55
N SER A 441 3.62 23.70 -33.21
CA SER A 441 5.09 23.68 -33.24
C SER A 441 5.68 24.48 -34.41
N ASN A 442 5.28 25.73 -34.56
CA ASN A 442 6.00 26.65 -35.44
C ASN A 442 7.26 27.13 -34.71
N THR A 443 8.40 27.03 -35.36
CA THR A 443 9.68 27.60 -34.92
C THR A 443 9.50 29.11 -34.77
N PHE A 444 9.55 29.58 -33.52
CA PHE A 444 9.50 31.00 -33.20
C PHE A 444 10.81 31.66 -33.60
N ASP A 445 10.73 32.67 -34.45
CA ASP A 445 11.84 33.58 -34.71
C ASP A 445 11.98 34.56 -33.50
N ASN A 446 13.21 34.92 -33.14
CA ASN A 446 13.51 35.83 -32.02
C ASN A 446 12.81 37.19 -32.16
N VAL A 447 12.48 37.60 -33.39
CA VAL A 447 11.78 38.88 -33.67
C VAL A 447 10.30 38.77 -33.32
N SER A 448 9.64 37.65 -33.64
CA SER A 448 8.22 37.41 -33.32
C SER A 448 8.03 37.17 -31.81
N LEU A 449 8.98 36.52 -31.14
CA LEU A 449 8.96 36.34 -29.71
C LEU A 449 9.06 37.69 -28.94
N ASN A 450 9.96 38.57 -29.36
CA ASN A 450 10.12 39.90 -28.77
C ASN A 450 8.90 40.80 -29.03
N SER A 451 8.23 40.70 -30.16
CA SER A 451 7.00 41.45 -30.44
C SER A 451 5.83 40.99 -29.54
N ALA A 452 5.64 39.66 -29.39
CA ALA A 452 4.63 39.08 -28.52
C ALA A 452 4.86 39.42 -27.06
N TRP A 453 6.13 39.42 -26.63
CA TRP A 453 6.49 39.81 -25.26
C TRP A 453 6.19 41.28 -24.95
N LYS A 454 6.48 42.22 -25.88
CA LYS A 454 6.15 43.63 -25.74
C LYS A 454 4.64 43.86 -25.71
N GLU A 455 3.88 43.15 -26.48
CA GLU A 455 2.40 43.19 -26.48
C GLU A 455 1.82 42.71 -25.17
N TYR A 456 2.36 41.59 -24.61
CA TYR A 456 1.97 41.04 -23.33
C TYR A 456 2.31 41.98 -22.17
N SER A 457 3.52 42.56 -22.17
CA SER A 457 3.96 43.55 -21.16
C SER A 457 3.04 44.78 -21.17
N SER A 458 2.71 45.32 -22.34
CA SER A 458 1.78 46.47 -22.51
C SER A 458 0.35 46.12 -22.01
N ASN A 459 -0.12 44.88 -22.20
CA ASN A 459 -1.41 44.45 -21.69
C ASN A 459 -1.41 44.31 -20.14
N LEU A 460 -0.31 43.88 -19.54
CA LEU A 460 -0.15 43.83 -18.07
C LEU A 460 -0.17 45.26 -17.47
N GLU A 461 0.49 46.24 -18.08
CA GLU A 461 0.44 47.64 -17.65
C GLU A 461 -0.98 48.20 -17.71
N LYS A 462 -1.73 47.96 -18.79
CA LYS A 462 -3.13 48.39 -18.96
C LYS A 462 -4.06 47.75 -17.88
N ASN A 463 -3.73 46.57 -17.41
CA ASN A 463 -4.51 45.85 -16.38
C ASN A 463 -4.06 46.16 -14.94
N GLY A 464 -3.14 47.11 -14.73
CA GLY A 464 -2.73 47.58 -13.39
C GLY A 464 -1.72 46.69 -12.66
N ASN A 465 -1.11 45.68 -13.35
CA ASN A 465 -0.11 44.79 -12.76
C ASN A 465 1.32 45.24 -13.05
N ASN A 466 1.69 46.43 -12.61
CA ASN A 466 2.99 47.05 -12.90
C ASN A 466 4.22 46.30 -12.35
N SER A 467 4.04 45.41 -11.37
CA SER A 467 5.14 44.60 -10.82
C SER A 467 5.54 43.40 -11.67
N LEU A 468 4.76 43.05 -12.73
CA LEU A 468 5.00 41.94 -13.63
C LEU A 468 5.39 42.38 -15.04
N SER A 469 5.42 43.67 -15.32
CA SER A 469 5.73 44.27 -16.65
C SER A 469 7.20 44.65 -16.82
N SER A 470 8.01 44.64 -15.75
CA SER A 470 9.44 45.00 -15.75
C SER A 470 10.38 43.85 -16.01
#